data_eb05d2d513611e4e8709fbb304a63318
#
_entry.id   eb05d2d513611e4e8709fbb304a63318
#
_cell.length_a   1.000
_cell.length_b   1.000
_cell.length_c   1.000
_cell.angle_alpha   90.00
_cell.angle_beta   90.00
_cell.angle_gamma   90.00
#
_symmetry.space_group_name_H-M   'P 1'
#
loop_
_entity.id
_entity.type
_entity.pdbx_description
1 polymer ?
#
loop_
_entity_poly.entity_id
_entity_poly.type
_entity_poly.pdbx_seq_one_letter_code
_entity_poly.pdbx_strand_id
1 'polypeptide(L)'
;MFSERSDPGGAPNPLTQARAARDAAGEPTLDLTPGNPTTVGLPWDEAAALRALHRPDAYAPAPFGHPAARAAVSAALAAEGVAVPPSHVVMSASTSEAYAWIFNLLCDPGDEVLVPEPSYPLLSHLAHLTGVQLASYPLDPDGWALDLAALYEAIGPRTRAIVAVSPNNPTGQYLRRDSLAGLAAFELPLIVDEVFYTYPLDAPDDRARAASCEDTLIFALDGLSKRAALPQLKLAWTTVTGPGAHEALARLEGIADTFLSVATPVQLALAELLALPTAPDAIRARTRKNLATLRERVAGTAITAPGAPGSGSSSPGRGRSAARRSSAARLRSKTRSS
;
A
#
# COMPACT_ATOMS: atom_id res chain seq x y z
N MET A 1 -13.38 16.92 26.93
CA MET A 1 -14.71 16.56 26.40
C MET A 1 -14.61 15.63 25.18
N PHE A 2 -13.61 15.80 24.33
CA PHE A 2 -13.36 14.92 23.18
C PHE A 2 -12.26 13.89 23.48
N SER A 3 -12.26 12.76 22.76
CA SER A 3 -11.20 11.76 22.86
C SER A 3 -9.89 12.31 22.30
N GLU A 4 -8.76 12.05 22.96
CA GLU A 4 -7.43 12.42 22.47
C GLU A 4 -7.14 11.77 21.09
N ARG A 5 -7.69 10.59 20.84
CA ARG A 5 -7.59 9.91 19.54
C ARG A 5 -8.25 10.67 18.37
N SER A 6 -9.15 11.61 18.65
CA SER A 6 -9.77 12.47 17.64
C SER A 6 -9.03 13.80 17.44
N ASP A 7 -7.97 14.06 18.20
CA ASP A 7 -7.12 15.23 18.01
C ASP A 7 -6.28 15.02 16.73
N PRO A 8 -6.41 15.87 15.71
CA PRO A 8 -5.61 15.75 14.49
C PRO A 8 -4.11 15.96 14.72
N GLY A 9 -3.70 16.28 15.96
CA GLY A 9 -2.31 16.44 16.36
C GLY A 9 -1.70 17.77 15.91
N GLY A 10 -1.53 18.68 16.85
CA GLY A 10 -0.61 19.81 16.75
C GLY A 10 -0.95 20.93 15.75
N ALA A 11 -0.11 21.94 15.76
CA ALA A 11 -0.15 23.02 14.77
C ALA A 11 0.18 22.49 13.37
N PRO A 12 -0.37 23.11 12.31
CA PRO A 12 0.02 22.77 10.94
C PRO A 12 1.53 22.75 10.78
N ASN A 13 2.06 21.76 10.05
CA ASN A 13 3.50 21.65 9.82
C ASN A 13 4.07 22.90 9.11
N PRO A 14 5.38 23.14 9.18
CA PRO A 14 5.98 24.36 8.60
C PRO A 14 5.69 24.55 7.11
N LEU A 15 5.60 23.46 6.33
CA LEU A 15 5.27 23.51 4.90
C LEU A 15 3.82 23.99 4.70
N THR A 16 2.87 23.47 5.45
CA THR A 16 1.46 23.90 5.41
C THR A 16 1.32 25.37 5.81
N GLN A 17 2.04 25.82 6.83
CA GLN A 17 2.05 27.22 7.25
C GLN A 17 2.65 28.13 6.16
N ALA A 18 3.78 27.74 5.57
CA ALA A 18 4.42 28.49 4.50
C ALA A 18 3.51 28.60 3.26
N ARG A 19 2.82 27.50 2.90
CA ARG A 19 1.85 27.51 1.81
C ARG A 19 0.68 28.47 2.10
N ALA A 20 0.07 28.37 3.27
CA ALA A 20 -1.02 29.26 3.67
C ALA A 20 -0.61 30.73 3.66
N ALA A 21 0.62 31.05 4.10
CA ALA A 21 1.14 32.42 4.07
C ALA A 21 1.31 32.96 2.63
N ARG A 22 1.81 32.12 1.70
CA ARG A 22 1.94 32.48 0.28
C ARG A 22 0.58 32.67 -0.39
N ASP A 23 -0.38 31.77 -0.11
CA ASP A 23 -1.74 31.86 -0.64
C ASP A 23 -2.43 33.15 -0.15
N ALA A 24 -2.25 33.51 1.14
CA ALA A 24 -2.76 34.74 1.70
C ALA A 24 -2.11 36.01 1.10
N ALA A 25 -0.85 35.93 0.67
CA ALA A 25 -0.12 37.00 -0.01
C ALA A 25 -0.45 37.09 -1.51
N GLY A 26 -1.27 36.19 -2.07
CA GLY A 26 -1.55 36.11 -3.49
C GLY A 26 -0.35 35.68 -4.34
N GLU A 27 0.67 35.08 -3.73
CA GLU A 27 1.87 34.63 -4.44
C GLU A 27 1.61 33.29 -5.16
N PRO A 28 1.98 33.20 -6.45
CA PRO A 28 1.76 31.98 -7.20
C PRO A 28 2.57 30.80 -6.63
N THR A 29 1.89 29.66 -6.45
CA THR A 29 2.51 28.40 -6.04
C THR A 29 2.33 27.37 -7.12
N LEU A 30 3.42 26.73 -7.56
CA LEU A 30 3.36 25.59 -8.45
C LEU A 30 3.27 24.31 -7.60
N ASP A 31 2.11 23.68 -7.61
CA ASP A 31 1.90 22.40 -6.94
C ASP A 31 2.34 21.26 -7.89
N LEU A 32 3.38 20.51 -7.48
CA LEU A 32 3.89 19.35 -8.20
C LEU A 32 3.37 18.02 -7.63
N THR A 33 2.44 18.08 -6.67
CA THR A 33 1.92 16.90 -5.95
C THR A 33 0.51 16.43 -6.37
N PRO A 34 -0.18 16.99 -7.39
CA PRO A 34 -1.52 16.54 -7.74
C PRO A 34 -1.53 15.05 -8.12
N GLY A 35 -2.06 14.22 -7.24
CA GLY A 35 -2.23 12.77 -7.45
C GLY A 35 -3.66 12.37 -7.83
N ASN A 36 -4.56 13.33 -8.04
CA ASN A 36 -5.94 13.06 -8.42
C ASN A 36 -6.09 12.90 -9.93
N PRO A 37 -6.33 11.69 -10.46
CA PRO A 37 -6.43 11.45 -11.89
C PRO A 37 -7.64 12.14 -12.53
N THR A 38 -8.67 12.46 -11.76
CA THR A 38 -9.92 13.06 -12.27
C THR A 38 -9.81 14.56 -12.57
N THR A 39 -8.74 15.23 -12.09
CA THR A 39 -8.56 16.68 -12.24
C THR A 39 -7.43 17.08 -13.17
N VAL A 40 -6.70 16.13 -13.75
CA VAL A 40 -5.50 16.39 -14.57
C VAL A 40 -5.73 16.24 -16.07
N GLY A 41 -6.98 16.21 -16.52
CA GLY A 41 -7.37 16.17 -17.93
C GLY A 41 -6.98 14.88 -18.65
N LEU A 42 -6.98 13.75 -17.93
CA LEU A 42 -6.79 12.43 -18.52
C LEU A 42 -8.10 11.89 -19.08
N PRO A 43 -8.09 11.20 -20.22
CA PRO A 43 -9.29 10.56 -20.76
C PRO A 43 -9.73 9.41 -19.84
N TRP A 44 -11.03 9.28 -19.64
CA TRP A 44 -11.64 8.12 -18.99
C TRP A 44 -12.97 7.80 -19.66
N ASP A 45 -13.38 6.54 -19.62
CA ASP A 45 -14.62 6.13 -20.26
C ASP A 45 -15.79 6.24 -19.27
N GLU A 46 -16.31 7.47 -19.12
CA GLU A 46 -17.42 7.78 -18.21
C GLU A 46 -18.67 6.98 -18.56
N ALA A 47 -18.99 6.88 -19.83
CA ALA A 47 -20.21 6.19 -20.29
C ALA A 47 -20.13 4.70 -19.98
N ALA A 48 -18.97 4.05 -20.15
CA ALA A 48 -18.79 2.65 -19.80
C ALA A 48 -18.86 2.43 -18.29
N ALA A 49 -18.24 3.29 -17.50
CA ALA A 49 -18.28 3.24 -16.04
C ALA A 49 -19.72 3.41 -15.51
N LEU A 50 -20.47 4.37 -16.04
CA LEU A 50 -21.88 4.60 -15.67
C LEU A 50 -22.77 3.42 -16.06
N ARG A 51 -22.57 2.85 -17.26
CA ARG A 51 -23.32 1.65 -17.68
C ARG A 51 -23.04 0.46 -16.76
N ALA A 52 -21.79 0.26 -16.37
CA ALA A 52 -21.42 -0.81 -15.46
C ALA A 52 -22.09 -0.69 -14.08
N LEU A 53 -22.25 0.54 -13.57
CA LEU A 53 -22.90 0.82 -12.30
C LEU A 53 -24.44 0.67 -12.34
N HIS A 54 -25.06 0.66 -13.53
CA HIS A 54 -26.51 0.53 -13.67
C HIS A 54 -26.95 -0.92 -13.55
N ARG A 55 -26.84 -1.49 -12.37
CA ARG A 55 -27.25 -2.87 -12.06
C ARG A 55 -28.15 -2.87 -10.83
N PRO A 56 -29.48 -2.96 -11.03
CA PRO A 56 -30.39 -3.17 -9.92
C PRO A 56 -30.18 -4.59 -9.37
N ASP A 57 -29.99 -4.70 -8.06
CA ASP A 57 -29.97 -5.97 -7.36
C ASP A 57 -30.59 -5.79 -5.98
N ALA A 58 -31.06 -6.90 -5.42
CA ALA A 58 -31.58 -6.90 -4.06
C ALA A 58 -30.44 -6.62 -3.08
N TYR A 59 -30.72 -5.90 -2.00
CA TYR A 59 -29.79 -5.72 -0.93
C TYR A 59 -29.55 -7.05 -0.21
N ALA A 60 -28.34 -7.58 -0.37
CA ALA A 60 -27.88 -8.81 0.26
C ALA A 60 -26.51 -8.51 0.92
N PRO A 61 -26.51 -7.98 2.16
CA PRO A 61 -25.27 -7.65 2.84
C PRO A 61 -24.44 -8.90 3.09
N ALA A 62 -23.14 -8.79 2.85
CA ALA A 62 -22.15 -9.81 3.15
C ALA A 62 -20.93 -9.15 3.78
N PRO A 63 -20.44 -9.62 4.93
CA PRO A 63 -19.33 -8.99 5.67
C PRO A 63 -18.12 -8.72 4.79
N PHE A 64 -17.71 -9.69 3.98
CA PHE A 64 -16.55 -9.55 3.07
C PHE A 64 -16.89 -8.96 1.71
N GLY A 65 -18.11 -8.49 1.52
CA GLY A 65 -18.60 -7.96 0.26
C GLY A 65 -19.17 -9.03 -0.68
N HIS A 66 -19.78 -8.55 -1.77
CA HIS A 66 -20.52 -9.37 -2.73
C HIS A 66 -19.64 -10.45 -3.37
N PRO A 67 -20.11 -11.72 -3.49
CA PRO A 67 -19.30 -12.80 -4.07
C PRO A 67 -18.76 -12.51 -5.47
N ALA A 68 -19.53 -11.83 -6.33
CA ALA A 68 -19.09 -11.45 -7.67
C ALA A 68 -17.91 -10.47 -7.63
N ALA A 69 -17.87 -9.53 -6.69
CA ALA A 69 -16.75 -8.61 -6.53
C ALA A 69 -15.49 -9.34 -6.08
N ARG A 70 -15.63 -10.24 -5.12
CA ARG A 70 -14.52 -11.07 -4.62
C ARG A 70 -13.96 -11.98 -5.73
N ALA A 71 -14.83 -12.56 -6.54
CA ALA A 71 -14.42 -13.35 -7.70
C ALA A 71 -13.71 -12.49 -8.77
N ALA A 72 -14.16 -11.25 -9.00
CA ALA A 72 -13.51 -10.32 -9.93
C ALA A 72 -12.09 -9.97 -9.48
N VAL A 73 -11.86 -9.73 -8.19
CA VAL A 73 -10.52 -9.51 -7.63
C VAL A 73 -9.64 -10.74 -7.82
N SER A 74 -10.15 -11.92 -7.45
CA SER A 74 -9.45 -13.19 -7.61
C SER A 74 -9.02 -13.42 -9.06
N ALA A 75 -9.93 -13.18 -10.02
CA ALA A 75 -9.64 -13.30 -11.45
C ALA A 75 -8.59 -12.28 -11.93
N ALA A 76 -8.65 -11.04 -11.47
CA ALA A 76 -7.68 -10.00 -11.81
C ALA A 76 -6.28 -10.35 -11.30
N LEU A 77 -6.16 -10.89 -10.08
CA LEU A 77 -4.88 -11.35 -9.53
C LEU A 77 -4.35 -12.60 -10.25
N ALA A 78 -5.22 -13.53 -10.60
CA ALA A 78 -4.85 -14.72 -11.37
C ALA A 78 -4.29 -14.35 -12.74
N ALA A 79 -4.83 -13.33 -13.41
CA ALA A 79 -4.27 -12.80 -14.66
C ALA A 79 -2.87 -12.20 -14.50
N GLU A 80 -2.48 -11.82 -13.28
CA GLU A 80 -1.15 -11.34 -12.92
C GLU A 80 -0.25 -12.47 -12.35
N GLY A 81 -0.71 -13.72 -12.40
CA GLY A 81 0.03 -14.89 -11.93
C GLY A 81 -0.05 -15.15 -10.42
N VAL A 82 -1.02 -14.54 -9.73
CA VAL A 82 -1.20 -14.71 -8.27
C VAL A 82 -2.53 -15.38 -7.98
N ALA A 83 -2.49 -16.59 -7.43
CA ALA A 83 -3.68 -17.35 -7.09
C ALA A 83 -4.17 -17.00 -5.67
N VAL A 84 -5.31 -16.32 -5.58
CA VAL A 84 -5.98 -16.04 -4.31
C VAL A 84 -7.45 -16.47 -4.43
N PRO A 85 -7.93 -17.37 -3.56
CA PRO A 85 -9.33 -17.78 -3.63
C PRO A 85 -10.26 -16.61 -3.27
N PRO A 86 -11.46 -16.51 -3.86
CA PRO A 86 -12.42 -15.45 -3.52
C PRO A 86 -12.79 -15.39 -2.03
N SER A 87 -12.71 -16.52 -1.30
CA SER A 87 -12.92 -16.59 0.15
C SER A 87 -11.89 -15.79 0.96
N HIS A 88 -10.72 -15.49 0.38
CA HIS A 88 -9.63 -14.74 1.00
C HIS A 88 -9.62 -13.26 0.61
N VAL A 89 -10.65 -12.78 -0.07
CA VAL A 89 -10.80 -11.37 -0.47
C VAL A 89 -11.85 -10.69 0.40
N VAL A 90 -11.48 -9.57 0.99
CA VAL A 90 -12.33 -8.73 1.85
C VAL A 90 -12.45 -7.35 1.22
N MET A 91 -13.68 -6.92 0.93
CA MET A 91 -13.97 -5.61 0.35
C MET A 91 -14.05 -4.53 1.43
N SER A 92 -13.60 -3.34 1.10
CA SER A 92 -13.69 -2.13 1.96
C SER A 92 -13.95 -0.89 1.11
N ALA A 93 -14.38 0.21 1.73
CA ALA A 93 -14.61 1.47 1.01
C ALA A 93 -13.30 2.16 0.61
N SER A 94 -12.19 1.84 1.26
CA SER A 94 -10.85 2.36 0.96
C SER A 94 -9.77 1.51 1.62
N THR A 95 -8.53 1.60 1.14
CA THR A 95 -7.39 1.00 1.86
C THR A 95 -7.19 1.63 3.24
N SER A 96 -7.57 2.89 3.44
CA SER A 96 -7.55 3.54 4.77
C SER A 96 -8.49 2.85 5.76
N GLU A 97 -9.69 2.46 5.32
CA GLU A 97 -10.61 1.67 6.14
C GLU A 97 -10.03 0.28 6.42
N ALA A 98 -9.47 -0.37 5.40
CA ALA A 98 -8.81 -1.67 5.55
C ALA A 98 -7.64 -1.62 6.56
N TYR A 99 -6.81 -0.57 6.53
CA TYR A 99 -5.77 -0.37 7.54
C TYR A 99 -6.35 -0.29 8.95
N ALA A 100 -7.43 0.50 9.14
CA ALA A 100 -8.07 0.62 10.45
C ALA A 100 -8.62 -0.73 10.94
N TRP A 101 -9.20 -1.53 10.05
CA TRP A 101 -9.68 -2.86 10.39
C TRP A 101 -8.55 -3.81 10.77
N ILE A 102 -7.44 -3.79 10.01
CA ILE A 102 -6.27 -4.65 10.28
C ILE A 102 -5.58 -4.23 11.57
N PHE A 103 -5.47 -2.93 11.85
CA PHE A 103 -4.93 -2.44 13.13
C PHE A 103 -5.78 -2.91 14.30
N ASN A 104 -7.12 -2.81 14.20
CA ASN A 104 -8.02 -3.33 15.25
C ASN A 104 -7.99 -4.87 15.35
N LEU A 105 -7.65 -5.58 14.28
CA LEU A 105 -7.51 -7.04 14.29
C LEU A 105 -6.23 -7.50 14.99
N LEU A 106 -5.12 -6.81 14.77
CA LEU A 106 -3.79 -7.25 15.16
C LEU A 106 -3.27 -6.61 16.44
N CYS A 107 -3.80 -5.45 16.83
CA CYS A 107 -3.23 -4.61 17.87
C CYS A 107 -4.23 -4.27 18.97
N ASP A 108 -3.78 -4.34 20.19
CA ASP A 108 -4.42 -3.67 21.33
C ASP A 108 -3.92 -2.22 21.45
N PRO A 109 -4.66 -1.33 22.14
CA PRO A 109 -4.20 0.04 22.37
C PRO A 109 -2.80 0.09 23.00
N GLY A 110 -1.88 0.80 22.33
CA GLY A 110 -0.48 0.91 22.74
C GLY A 110 0.47 -0.14 22.15
N ASP A 111 -0.05 -1.12 21.42
CA ASP A 111 0.78 -1.97 20.57
C ASP A 111 1.38 -1.19 19.41
N GLU A 112 2.40 -1.75 18.78
CA GLU A 112 3.24 -1.08 17.80
C GLU A 112 3.16 -1.75 16.43
N VAL A 113 3.16 -0.93 15.38
CA VAL A 113 3.30 -1.36 14.00
C VAL A 113 4.50 -0.65 13.36
N LEU A 114 5.38 -1.42 12.73
CA LEU A 114 6.54 -0.88 12.02
C LEU A 114 6.12 -0.38 10.64
N VAL A 115 6.60 0.82 10.27
CA VAL A 115 6.33 1.45 8.98
C VAL A 115 7.62 1.91 8.32
N PRO A 116 7.73 1.89 6.97
CA PRO A 116 8.92 2.38 6.29
C PRO A 116 9.07 3.90 6.46
N GLU A 117 10.30 4.39 6.48
CA GLU A 117 10.59 5.81 6.45
C GLU A 117 11.55 6.12 5.30
N PRO A 118 11.13 6.95 4.31
CA PRO A 118 9.86 7.70 4.23
C PRO A 118 8.67 6.81 3.86
N SER A 119 7.46 7.23 4.28
CA SER A 119 6.21 6.51 4.04
C SER A 119 5.03 7.45 3.79
N TYR A 120 3.86 6.84 3.63
CA TYR A 120 2.58 7.49 3.38
C TYR A 120 2.07 8.23 4.63
N PRO A 121 1.91 9.57 4.57
CA PRO A 121 1.63 10.37 5.77
C PRO A 121 0.33 10.03 6.51
N LEU A 122 -0.67 9.44 5.81
CA LEU A 122 -1.97 9.12 6.42
C LEU A 122 -1.88 7.99 7.46
N LEU A 123 -0.83 7.15 7.40
CA LEU A 123 -0.66 6.04 8.35
C LEU A 123 -0.64 6.54 9.80
N SER A 124 -0.01 7.68 10.08
CA SER A 124 0.03 8.25 11.43
C SER A 124 -1.35 8.61 11.97
N HIS A 125 -2.23 9.15 11.13
CA HIS A 125 -3.61 9.46 11.52
C HIS A 125 -4.43 8.20 11.76
N LEU A 126 -4.29 7.17 10.92
CA LEU A 126 -5.00 5.91 11.06
C LEU A 126 -4.58 5.17 12.34
N ALA A 127 -3.29 5.12 12.62
CA ALA A 127 -2.75 4.51 13.83
C ALA A 127 -3.24 5.25 15.09
N HIS A 128 -3.19 6.59 15.08
CA HIS A 128 -3.67 7.40 16.19
C HIS A 128 -5.14 7.15 16.49
N LEU A 129 -6.00 7.12 15.46
CA LEU A 129 -7.44 6.85 15.61
C LEU A 129 -7.72 5.46 16.19
N THR A 130 -6.90 4.46 15.88
CA THR A 130 -7.05 3.09 16.38
C THR A 130 -6.32 2.84 17.71
N GLY A 131 -5.56 3.83 18.21
CA GLY A 131 -4.78 3.70 19.45
C GLY A 131 -3.48 2.92 19.29
N VAL A 132 -3.04 2.69 18.06
CA VAL A 132 -1.80 1.99 17.70
C VAL A 132 -0.63 2.96 17.65
N GLN A 133 0.55 2.53 18.09
CA GLN A 133 1.78 3.30 17.95
C GLN A 133 2.46 2.95 16.61
N LEU A 134 3.05 3.94 15.95
CA LEU A 134 3.93 3.68 14.81
C LEU A 134 5.39 3.83 15.23
N ALA A 135 6.20 2.84 14.89
CA ALA A 135 7.65 2.95 14.88
C ALA A 135 8.16 2.85 13.46
N SER A 136 9.13 3.68 13.10
CA SER A 136 9.68 3.67 11.75
C SER A 136 10.91 2.78 11.63
N TYR A 137 11.08 2.16 10.46
CA TYR A 137 12.32 1.57 10.02
C TYR A 137 12.84 2.30 8.77
N PRO A 138 14.13 2.66 8.71
CA PRO A 138 14.65 3.42 7.59
C PRO A 138 14.75 2.56 6.33
N LEU A 139 14.50 3.18 5.18
CA LEU A 139 14.92 2.65 3.89
C LEU A 139 16.34 3.17 3.59
N ASP A 140 17.13 2.37 2.89
CA ASP A 140 18.49 2.76 2.50
C ASP A 140 18.41 4.01 1.58
N PRO A 141 18.97 5.15 1.97
CA PRO A 141 18.90 6.36 1.16
C PRO A 141 19.57 6.21 -0.22
N ASP A 142 20.49 5.26 -0.38
CA ASP A 142 21.08 4.92 -1.67
C ASP A 142 20.21 3.87 -2.40
N GLY A 143 19.20 4.36 -3.09
CA GLY A 143 18.29 3.55 -3.89
C GLY A 143 17.01 3.10 -3.18
N TRP A 144 16.79 3.49 -1.94
CA TRP A 144 15.57 3.25 -1.16
C TRP A 144 15.21 1.78 -0.96
N ALA A 145 16.24 0.93 -0.94
CA ALA A 145 16.06 -0.49 -0.67
C ALA A 145 15.67 -0.75 0.79
N LEU A 146 15.03 -1.88 1.04
CA LEU A 146 14.70 -2.33 2.39
C LEU A 146 15.98 -2.73 3.14
N ASP A 147 16.23 -2.12 4.29
CA ASP A 147 17.30 -2.52 5.22
C ASP A 147 16.72 -3.47 6.28
N LEU A 148 16.90 -4.77 6.05
CA LEU A 148 16.43 -5.81 6.98
C LEU A 148 17.17 -5.78 8.33
N ALA A 149 18.39 -5.27 8.39
CA ALA A 149 19.11 -5.17 9.64
C ALA A 149 18.57 -4.03 10.50
N ALA A 150 18.35 -2.85 9.89
CA ALA A 150 17.72 -1.74 10.59
C ALA A 150 16.29 -2.07 11.03
N LEU A 151 15.52 -2.79 10.20
CA LEU A 151 14.19 -3.25 10.57
C LEU A 151 14.23 -4.21 11.76
N TYR A 152 15.19 -5.15 11.78
CA TYR A 152 15.37 -6.06 12.91
C TYR A 152 15.63 -5.32 14.23
N GLU A 153 16.45 -4.29 14.21
CA GLU A 153 16.74 -3.48 15.41
C GLU A 153 15.50 -2.66 15.87
N ALA A 154 14.58 -2.35 14.96
CA ALA A 154 13.34 -1.65 15.28
C ALA A 154 12.26 -2.57 15.90
N ILE A 155 12.37 -3.90 15.76
CA ILE A 155 11.39 -4.83 16.34
C ILE A 155 11.49 -4.84 17.86
N GLY A 156 10.40 -4.47 18.52
CA GLY A 156 10.26 -4.48 19.97
C GLY A 156 9.24 -5.51 20.49
N PRO A 157 9.09 -5.63 21.81
CA PRO A 157 8.17 -6.60 22.43
C PRO A 157 6.68 -6.29 22.17
N ARG A 158 6.36 -5.06 21.75
CA ARG A 158 5.01 -4.62 21.40
C ARG A 158 4.76 -4.58 19.90
N THR A 159 5.73 -4.91 19.08
CA THR A 159 5.57 -4.95 17.63
C THR A 159 4.64 -6.10 17.22
N ARG A 160 3.54 -5.77 16.53
CA ARG A 160 2.51 -6.72 16.09
C ARG A 160 2.48 -6.96 14.59
N ALA A 161 2.95 -6.01 13.80
CA ALA A 161 2.95 -6.12 12.35
C ALA A 161 4.01 -5.23 11.71
N ILE A 162 4.34 -5.53 10.47
CA ILE A 162 5.21 -4.71 9.63
C ILE A 162 4.40 -4.25 8.42
N VAL A 163 4.38 -2.93 8.17
CA VAL A 163 3.82 -2.35 6.95
C VAL A 163 4.94 -2.25 5.91
N ALA A 164 4.65 -2.65 4.69
CA ALA A 164 5.44 -2.34 3.50
C ALA A 164 4.54 -1.70 2.44
N VAL A 165 5.09 -0.85 1.58
CA VAL A 165 4.36 -0.20 0.49
C VAL A 165 5.08 -0.52 -0.81
N SER A 166 4.39 -1.09 -1.81
CA SER A 166 5.00 -1.61 -3.03
C SER A 166 4.18 -1.27 -4.29
N PRO A 167 4.63 -0.32 -5.12
CA PRO A 167 5.81 0.52 -4.92
C PRO A 167 5.63 1.51 -3.78
N ASN A 168 6.72 1.81 -3.06
CA ASN A 168 6.68 2.70 -1.91
C ASN A 168 6.34 4.15 -2.31
N ASN A 169 5.52 4.79 -1.53
CA ASN A 169 5.24 6.21 -1.64
C ASN A 169 5.99 6.97 -0.53
N PRO A 170 6.99 7.84 -0.84
CA PRO A 170 7.17 8.51 -2.14
C PRO A 170 8.28 7.94 -3.04
N THR A 171 9.00 6.90 -2.67
CA THR A 171 10.28 6.52 -3.32
C THR A 171 10.12 5.78 -4.66
N GLY A 172 8.95 5.18 -4.90
CA GLY A 172 8.68 4.41 -6.12
C GLY A 172 9.29 3.01 -6.14
N GLN A 173 9.95 2.58 -5.06
CA GLN A 173 10.58 1.25 -4.98
C GLN A 173 9.58 0.13 -4.83
N TYR A 174 9.72 -0.90 -5.66
CA TYR A 174 8.98 -2.14 -5.52
C TYR A 174 9.62 -3.07 -4.49
N LEU A 175 8.77 -3.78 -3.76
CA LEU A 175 9.21 -4.91 -2.95
C LEU A 175 9.67 -6.03 -3.88
N ARG A 176 10.91 -6.50 -3.68
CA ARG A 176 11.52 -7.60 -4.43
C ARG A 176 11.25 -8.93 -3.74
N ARG A 177 11.37 -10.04 -4.47
CA ARG A 177 11.14 -11.38 -3.90
C ARG A 177 12.04 -11.67 -2.70
N ASP A 178 13.33 -11.36 -2.81
CA ASP A 178 14.27 -11.55 -1.69
C ASP A 178 13.93 -10.66 -0.49
N SER A 179 13.45 -9.43 -0.73
CA SER A 179 13.02 -8.52 0.32
C SER A 179 11.75 -9.02 1.01
N LEU A 180 10.79 -9.54 0.24
CA LEU A 180 9.56 -10.12 0.79
C LEU A 180 9.88 -11.36 1.62
N ALA A 181 10.73 -12.25 1.14
CA ALA A 181 11.20 -13.42 1.89
C ALA A 181 11.95 -13.00 3.17
N GLY A 182 12.74 -11.93 3.11
CA GLY A 182 13.41 -11.36 4.27
C GLY A 182 12.45 -10.79 5.31
N LEU A 183 11.37 -10.13 4.88
CA LEU A 183 10.30 -9.67 5.76
C LEU A 183 9.56 -10.84 6.41
N ALA A 184 9.21 -11.86 5.62
CA ALA A 184 8.51 -13.03 6.13
C ALA A 184 9.31 -13.81 7.19
N ALA A 185 10.64 -13.75 7.12
CA ALA A 185 11.51 -14.41 8.09
C ALA A 185 11.44 -13.82 9.52
N PHE A 186 10.80 -12.65 9.70
CA PHE A 186 10.53 -12.10 11.04
C PHE A 186 9.32 -12.75 11.72
N GLU A 187 8.54 -13.57 11.01
CA GLU A 187 7.37 -14.28 11.54
C GLU A 187 6.27 -13.32 12.10
N LEU A 188 6.32 -12.05 11.69
CA LEU A 188 5.30 -11.04 12.00
C LEU A 188 4.32 -10.89 10.82
N PRO A 189 3.04 -10.60 11.08
CA PRO A 189 2.09 -10.26 10.04
C PRO A 189 2.59 -9.11 9.17
N LEU A 190 2.44 -9.23 7.85
CA LEU A 190 2.78 -8.18 6.89
C LEU A 190 1.52 -7.51 6.36
N ILE A 191 1.50 -6.18 6.38
CA ILE A 191 0.49 -5.35 5.74
C ILE A 191 1.17 -4.69 4.54
N VAL A 192 0.80 -5.09 3.33
CA VAL A 192 1.47 -4.62 2.11
C VAL A 192 0.50 -3.81 1.26
N ASP A 193 0.76 -2.52 1.13
CA ASP A 193 -0.03 -1.63 0.28
C ASP A 193 0.49 -1.69 -1.16
N GLU A 194 -0.34 -2.23 -2.05
CA GLU A 194 -0.02 -2.44 -3.47
C GLU A 194 -0.84 -1.57 -4.43
N VAL A 195 -1.48 -0.50 -3.95
CA VAL A 195 -2.39 0.34 -4.75
C VAL A 195 -1.75 0.92 -6.01
N PHE A 196 -0.44 1.11 -6.04
CA PHE A 196 0.31 1.59 -7.21
C PHE A 196 1.02 0.49 -8.00
N TYR A 197 0.83 -0.78 -7.66
CA TYR A 197 1.59 -1.89 -8.26
C TYR A 197 1.49 -1.95 -9.78
N THR A 198 0.36 -1.57 -10.34
CA THR A 198 0.09 -1.59 -11.79
C THR A 198 0.66 -0.40 -12.57
N TYR A 199 1.39 0.52 -11.92
CA TYR A 199 1.99 1.70 -12.54
C TYR A 199 3.52 1.65 -12.59
N PRO A 200 4.14 0.64 -13.21
CA PRO A 200 5.58 0.58 -13.30
C PRO A 200 6.11 1.71 -14.18
N LEU A 201 7.02 2.51 -13.63
CA LEU A 201 7.85 3.43 -14.41
C LEU A 201 9.10 2.69 -14.91
N ASP A 202 9.86 2.14 -13.97
CA ASP A 202 11.02 1.28 -14.20
C ASP A 202 10.98 0.16 -13.14
N ALA A 203 10.09 -0.81 -13.31
CA ALA A 203 9.94 -1.88 -12.32
C ALA A 203 11.02 -2.96 -12.49
N PRO A 204 11.57 -3.50 -11.40
CA PRO A 204 12.46 -4.64 -11.48
C PRO A 204 11.71 -5.91 -11.90
N ASP A 205 12.39 -6.80 -12.62
CA ASP A 205 11.81 -8.06 -13.09
C ASP A 205 11.47 -9.02 -11.93
N ASP A 206 12.17 -8.88 -10.81
CA ASP A 206 12.01 -9.66 -9.59
C ASP A 206 11.03 -9.04 -8.57
N ARG A 207 10.22 -8.07 -8.99
CA ARG A 207 9.19 -7.49 -8.11
C ARG A 207 8.21 -8.56 -7.63
N ALA A 208 7.85 -8.50 -6.36
CA ALA A 208 6.94 -9.45 -5.75
C ALA A 208 5.53 -8.89 -5.61
N ARG A 209 4.52 -9.75 -5.78
CA ARG A 209 3.20 -9.55 -5.21
C ARG A 209 3.17 -10.16 -3.81
N ALA A 210 2.71 -9.41 -2.84
CA ALA A 210 2.72 -9.87 -1.45
C ALA A 210 1.93 -11.16 -1.26
N ALA A 211 0.76 -11.26 -1.87
CA ALA A 211 -0.09 -12.44 -1.79
C ALA A 211 0.51 -13.74 -2.40
N SER A 212 1.68 -13.66 -3.04
CA SER A 212 2.42 -14.84 -3.50
C SER A 212 3.36 -15.45 -2.44
N CYS A 213 3.50 -14.81 -1.28
CA CYS A 213 4.28 -15.34 -0.16
C CYS A 213 3.39 -16.17 0.75
N GLU A 214 3.85 -17.37 1.08
CA GLU A 214 3.13 -18.33 1.93
C GLU A 214 3.78 -18.52 3.31
N ASP A 215 4.87 -17.80 3.60
CA ASP A 215 5.71 -18.03 4.78
C ASP A 215 5.24 -17.27 6.02
N THR A 216 4.40 -16.25 5.86
CA THR A 216 3.83 -15.46 6.97
C THR A 216 2.41 -14.99 6.64
N LEU A 217 1.67 -14.52 7.67
CA LEU A 217 0.35 -13.92 7.48
C LEU A 217 0.47 -12.59 6.74
N ILE A 218 -0.24 -12.47 5.61
CA ILE A 218 -0.19 -11.31 4.73
C ILE A 218 -1.58 -10.70 4.54
N PHE A 219 -1.64 -9.37 4.67
CA PHE A 219 -2.73 -8.53 4.26
C PHE A 219 -2.26 -7.64 3.10
N ALA A 220 -2.57 -8.01 1.85
CA ALA A 220 -2.22 -7.19 0.71
C ALA A 220 -3.40 -6.33 0.28
N LEU A 221 -3.19 -5.01 0.21
CA LEU A 221 -4.20 -4.00 -0.04
C LEU A 221 -4.09 -3.45 -1.46
N ASP A 222 -5.23 -3.32 -2.14
CA ASP A 222 -5.33 -2.66 -3.45
C ASP A 222 -6.75 -2.06 -3.59
N GLY A 223 -7.04 -1.33 -4.67
CA GLY A 223 -8.37 -0.75 -4.86
C GLY A 223 -8.53 0.05 -6.13
N LEU A 224 -9.79 0.34 -6.47
CA LEU A 224 -10.16 1.09 -7.68
C LEU A 224 -9.57 2.49 -7.75
N SER A 225 -9.34 3.13 -6.62
CA SER A 225 -8.87 4.52 -6.54
C SER A 225 -7.60 4.78 -7.35
N LYS A 226 -6.67 3.83 -7.33
CA LYS A 226 -5.41 3.92 -8.07
C LYS A 226 -5.42 2.96 -9.25
N ARG A 227 -5.67 1.68 -9.00
CA ARG A 227 -5.61 0.62 -10.02
C ARG A 227 -6.42 0.94 -11.28
N ALA A 228 -7.65 1.44 -11.13
CA ALA A 228 -8.53 1.82 -12.23
C ALA A 228 -8.69 3.35 -12.39
N ALA A 229 -7.99 4.16 -11.60
CA ALA A 229 -8.13 5.61 -11.57
C ALA A 229 -9.56 6.11 -11.26
N LEU A 230 -10.29 5.38 -10.40
CA LEU A 230 -11.68 5.64 -10.01
C LEU A 230 -11.83 5.90 -8.50
N PRO A 231 -11.16 6.93 -7.93
CA PRO A 231 -11.19 7.21 -6.50
C PRO A 231 -12.57 7.58 -5.97
N GLN A 232 -13.43 8.12 -6.81
CA GLN A 232 -14.80 8.53 -6.47
C GLN A 232 -15.74 7.35 -6.21
N LEU A 233 -15.42 6.13 -6.69
CA LEU A 233 -16.27 4.95 -6.52
C LEU A 233 -16.08 4.25 -5.19
N LYS A 234 -15.08 4.62 -4.40
CA LYS A 234 -14.88 4.17 -3.03
C LYS A 234 -15.00 2.65 -2.86
N LEU A 235 -14.12 1.90 -3.57
CA LEU A 235 -13.99 0.47 -3.41
C LEU A 235 -12.53 0.07 -3.38
N ALA A 236 -12.14 -0.67 -2.35
CA ALA A 236 -10.84 -1.30 -2.16
C ALA A 236 -11.04 -2.75 -1.69
N TRP A 237 -9.95 -3.49 -1.63
CA TRP A 237 -9.95 -4.85 -1.11
C TRP A 237 -8.65 -5.17 -0.39
N THR A 238 -8.74 -6.16 0.48
CA THR A 238 -7.61 -6.80 1.12
C THR A 238 -7.62 -8.27 0.77
N THR A 239 -6.50 -8.83 0.33
CA THR A 239 -6.32 -10.28 0.27
C THR A 239 -5.60 -10.75 1.52
N VAL A 240 -6.08 -11.83 2.14
CA VAL A 240 -5.52 -12.40 3.35
C VAL A 240 -4.97 -13.78 3.05
N THR A 241 -3.64 -13.95 3.12
CA THR A 241 -2.95 -15.19 2.73
C THR A 241 -1.91 -15.61 3.76
N GLY A 242 -1.36 -16.81 3.61
CA GLY A 242 -0.34 -17.36 4.49
C GLY A 242 -0.86 -18.00 5.78
N PRO A 243 0.06 -18.41 6.68
CA PRO A 243 -0.27 -19.05 7.95
C PRO A 243 -1.16 -18.17 8.82
N GLY A 244 -2.21 -18.74 9.41
CA GLY A 244 -3.18 -17.98 10.22
C GLY A 244 -4.24 -17.21 9.45
N ALA A 245 -4.24 -17.24 8.12
CA ALA A 245 -5.21 -16.50 7.29
C ALA A 245 -6.67 -16.88 7.63
N HIS A 246 -6.95 -18.16 7.90
CA HIS A 246 -8.30 -18.61 8.25
C HIS A 246 -8.77 -17.97 9.58
N GLU A 247 -7.93 -17.94 10.61
CA GLU A 247 -8.26 -17.30 11.87
C GLU A 247 -8.39 -15.79 11.73
N ALA A 248 -7.49 -15.17 10.99
CA ALA A 248 -7.55 -13.74 10.70
C ALA A 248 -8.85 -13.35 9.99
N LEU A 249 -9.27 -14.13 8.98
CA LEU A 249 -10.54 -13.94 8.28
C LEU A 249 -11.73 -14.11 9.23
N ALA A 250 -11.76 -15.16 10.05
CA ALA A 250 -12.86 -15.39 10.98
C ALA A 250 -13.07 -14.22 11.96
N ARG A 251 -11.98 -13.59 12.43
CA ARG A 251 -12.04 -12.41 13.29
C ARG A 251 -12.38 -11.13 12.51
N LEU A 252 -11.81 -10.98 11.30
CA LEU A 252 -12.05 -9.82 10.44
C LEU A 252 -13.50 -9.76 9.95
N GLU A 253 -14.18 -10.90 9.84
CA GLU A 253 -15.60 -10.98 9.49
C GLU A 253 -16.46 -10.15 10.45
N GLY A 254 -16.26 -10.27 11.76
CA GLY A 254 -16.98 -9.49 12.77
C GLY A 254 -16.71 -7.99 12.65
N ILE A 255 -15.47 -7.59 12.33
CA ILE A 255 -15.12 -6.19 12.11
C ILE A 255 -15.83 -5.67 10.85
N ALA A 256 -15.71 -6.39 9.74
CA ALA A 256 -16.28 -5.99 8.46
C ALA A 256 -17.82 -5.94 8.49
N ASP A 257 -18.47 -6.89 9.18
CA ASP A 257 -19.92 -6.94 9.35
C ASP A 257 -20.48 -5.73 10.10
N THR A 258 -19.69 -5.15 10.99
CA THR A 258 -20.06 -3.94 11.72
C THR A 258 -20.24 -2.74 10.79
N PHE A 259 -19.53 -2.67 9.67
CA PHE A 259 -19.49 -1.52 8.78
C PHE A 259 -20.29 -1.72 7.49
N LEU A 260 -20.19 -2.89 6.84
CA LEU A 260 -20.82 -3.22 5.55
C LEU A 260 -20.66 -2.10 4.50
N SER A 261 -19.45 -1.56 4.39
CA SER A 261 -19.15 -0.22 3.87
C SER A 261 -19.37 -0.04 2.38
N VAL A 262 -19.34 -1.11 1.56
CA VAL A 262 -19.25 -0.95 0.10
C VAL A 262 -20.61 -1.06 -0.55
N ALA A 263 -20.97 -0.05 -1.35
CA ALA A 263 -22.24 -0.02 -2.08
C ALA A 263 -22.34 -1.17 -3.10
N THR A 264 -23.52 -1.84 -3.15
CA THR A 264 -23.78 -2.96 -4.05
C THR A 264 -23.52 -2.65 -5.53
N PRO A 265 -23.93 -1.51 -6.10
CA PRO A 265 -23.70 -1.23 -7.53
C PRO A 265 -22.23 -1.25 -7.94
N VAL A 266 -21.33 -0.69 -7.13
CA VAL A 266 -19.90 -0.67 -7.46
C VAL A 266 -19.28 -2.07 -7.31
N GLN A 267 -19.75 -2.87 -6.36
CA GLN A 267 -19.32 -4.25 -6.20
C GLN A 267 -19.70 -5.11 -7.41
N LEU A 268 -20.93 -4.99 -7.89
CA LEU A 268 -21.41 -5.72 -9.07
C LEU A 268 -20.71 -5.30 -10.35
N ALA A 269 -20.33 -4.03 -10.45
CA ALA A 269 -19.62 -3.47 -11.61
C ALA A 269 -18.11 -3.78 -11.62
N LEU A 270 -17.54 -4.34 -10.54
CA LEU A 270 -16.10 -4.38 -10.33
C LEU A 270 -15.33 -5.05 -11.49
N ALA A 271 -15.82 -6.16 -12.02
CA ALA A 271 -15.17 -6.85 -13.13
C ALA A 271 -15.04 -5.97 -14.37
N GLU A 272 -16.09 -5.23 -14.71
CA GLU A 272 -16.11 -4.34 -15.86
C GLU A 272 -15.23 -3.09 -15.61
N LEU A 273 -15.29 -2.53 -14.39
CA LEU A 273 -14.47 -1.37 -14.01
C LEU A 273 -12.97 -1.68 -14.03
N LEU A 274 -12.58 -2.88 -13.62
CA LEU A 274 -11.18 -3.33 -13.69
C LEU A 274 -10.70 -3.56 -15.13
N ALA A 275 -11.61 -3.83 -16.06
CA ALA A 275 -11.30 -4.02 -17.47
C ALA A 275 -11.20 -2.71 -18.27
N LEU A 276 -11.49 -1.54 -17.68
CA LEU A 276 -11.38 -0.25 -18.34
C LEU A 276 -9.90 0.21 -18.42
N PRO A 277 -9.25 0.17 -19.60
CA PRO A 277 -7.81 0.45 -19.68
C PRO A 277 -7.52 1.95 -19.85
N THR A 278 -8.48 2.74 -20.33
CA THR A 278 -8.25 4.09 -20.87
C THR A 278 -7.51 5.01 -19.91
N ALA A 279 -8.00 5.19 -18.69
CA ALA A 279 -7.37 6.09 -17.73
C ALA A 279 -6.05 5.53 -17.16
N PRO A 280 -5.95 4.25 -16.73
CA PRO A 280 -4.69 3.66 -16.31
C PRO A 280 -3.59 3.73 -17.37
N ASP A 281 -3.90 3.47 -18.64
CA ASP A 281 -2.93 3.55 -19.74
C ASP A 281 -2.47 4.99 -19.99
N ALA A 282 -3.39 5.95 -19.97
CA ALA A 282 -3.06 7.37 -20.09
C ALA A 282 -2.16 7.86 -18.94
N ILE A 283 -2.43 7.42 -17.71
CA ILE A 283 -1.59 7.73 -16.54
C ILE A 283 -0.19 7.17 -16.75
N ARG A 284 -0.06 5.88 -17.09
CA ARG A 284 1.25 5.24 -17.35
C ARG A 284 2.05 5.98 -18.42
N ALA A 285 1.42 6.31 -19.53
CA ALA A 285 2.07 7.05 -20.62
C ALA A 285 2.52 8.44 -20.17
N ARG A 286 1.64 9.18 -19.47
CA ARG A 286 1.92 10.54 -19.01
C ARG A 286 3.04 10.58 -17.98
N THR A 287 3.02 9.68 -16.99
CA THR A 287 4.02 9.66 -15.93
C THR A 287 5.39 9.24 -16.44
N ARG A 288 5.47 8.27 -17.37
CA ARG A 288 6.73 7.92 -18.04
C ARG A 288 7.31 9.09 -18.84
N LYS A 289 6.46 9.80 -19.60
CA LYS A 289 6.90 11.00 -20.34
C LYS A 289 7.40 12.08 -19.39
N ASN A 290 6.69 12.33 -18.29
CA ASN A 290 7.09 13.33 -17.29
C ASN A 290 8.44 12.98 -16.66
N LEU A 291 8.66 11.71 -16.31
CA LEU A 291 9.93 11.24 -15.75
C LEU A 291 11.09 11.39 -16.74
N ALA A 292 10.88 11.03 -18.01
CA ALA A 292 11.89 11.24 -19.06
C ALA A 292 12.26 12.72 -19.20
N THR A 293 11.25 13.61 -19.28
CA THR A 293 11.45 15.07 -19.36
C THR A 293 12.20 15.60 -18.12
N LEU A 294 11.85 15.12 -16.92
CA LEU A 294 12.54 15.51 -15.70
C LEU A 294 14.03 15.11 -15.75
N ARG A 295 14.33 13.87 -16.13
CA ARG A 295 15.69 13.35 -16.26
C ARG A 295 16.53 14.17 -17.25
N GLU A 296 15.95 14.51 -18.40
CA GLU A 296 16.60 15.39 -19.40
C GLU A 296 16.90 16.78 -18.82
N ARG A 297 15.94 17.39 -18.13
CA ARG A 297 16.06 18.74 -17.59
C ARG A 297 17.07 18.86 -16.45
N VAL A 298 17.25 17.81 -15.66
CA VAL A 298 18.20 17.81 -14.52
C VAL A 298 19.58 17.27 -14.92
N ALA A 299 19.74 16.70 -16.10
CA ALA A 299 21.02 16.19 -16.58
C ALA A 299 22.09 17.29 -16.56
N GLY A 300 23.24 17.00 -15.94
CA GLY A 300 24.34 17.96 -15.81
C GLY A 300 24.14 19.06 -14.75
N THR A 301 23.06 19.02 -13.98
CA THR A 301 22.83 19.91 -12.83
C THR A 301 23.18 19.20 -11.51
N ALA A 302 23.14 19.93 -10.40
CA ALA A 302 23.30 19.35 -9.06
C ALA A 302 22.05 18.59 -8.57
N ILE A 303 20.96 18.59 -9.35
CA ILE A 303 19.71 17.89 -9.03
C ILE A 303 19.80 16.48 -9.60
N THR A 304 19.54 15.49 -8.78
CA THR A 304 19.39 14.09 -9.22
C THR A 304 17.91 13.73 -9.25
N ALA A 305 17.41 13.28 -10.40
CA ALA A 305 16.13 12.56 -10.42
C ALA A 305 16.36 11.20 -9.74
N PRO A 306 15.46 10.75 -8.83
CA PRO A 306 15.57 9.44 -8.23
C PRO A 306 15.80 8.39 -9.30
N GLY A 307 16.84 7.57 -9.14
CA GLY A 307 17.12 6.48 -10.06
C GLY A 307 15.98 5.47 -10.01
N ALA A 308 15.61 4.92 -11.18
CA ALA A 308 14.89 3.68 -11.16
C ALA A 308 15.70 2.62 -10.43
N PRO A 309 15.04 1.71 -9.68
CA PRO A 309 15.72 0.56 -9.10
C PRO A 309 16.38 -0.23 -10.23
N GLY A 310 17.70 -0.26 -10.28
CA GLY A 310 18.44 -1.03 -11.27
C GLY A 310 19.57 -0.31 -12.01
N SER A 311 19.68 1.02 -11.94
CA SER A 311 20.83 1.75 -12.49
C SER A 311 22.04 1.83 -11.55
N GLY A 312 22.01 1.09 -10.45
CA GLY A 312 23.17 0.90 -9.60
C GLY A 312 24.24 0.18 -10.41
N SER A 313 25.30 0.89 -10.78
CA SER A 313 26.55 0.29 -11.22
C SER A 313 26.87 -0.84 -10.25
N SER A 314 26.94 -2.07 -10.77
CA SER A 314 27.45 -3.22 -10.05
C SER A 314 28.92 -2.99 -9.71
N SER A 315 29.19 -2.23 -8.67
CA SER A 315 30.45 -2.32 -7.98
C SER A 315 30.42 -3.65 -7.24
N PRO A 316 31.34 -4.58 -7.49
CA PRO A 316 31.39 -5.83 -6.77
C PRO A 316 31.74 -5.52 -5.32
N GLY A 317 30.72 -5.44 -4.48
CA GLY A 317 30.86 -5.28 -3.04
C GLY A 317 31.58 -6.49 -2.47
N ARG A 318 32.82 -6.27 -2.07
CA ARG A 318 33.61 -7.23 -1.32
C ARG A 318 32.87 -7.66 -0.05
N GLY A 319 32.53 -8.94 0.03
CA GLY A 319 32.54 -9.67 1.30
C GLY A 319 31.43 -9.40 2.30
N ARG A 320 30.18 -9.72 2.01
CA ARG A 320 29.12 -9.84 3.03
C ARG A 320 28.37 -11.19 3.05
N SER A 321 28.92 -12.25 2.47
CA SER A 321 28.26 -13.57 2.44
C SER A 321 28.31 -14.34 3.77
N ALA A 322 29.17 -13.98 4.71
CA ALA A 322 29.28 -14.65 6.01
C ALA A 322 28.32 -14.09 7.08
N ALA A 323 27.90 -12.83 6.97
CA ALA A 323 26.98 -12.21 7.94
C ALA A 323 25.52 -12.70 7.78
N ARG A 324 25.10 -13.05 6.55
CA ARG A 324 23.72 -13.49 6.28
C ARG A 324 23.33 -14.83 6.94
N ARG A 325 24.30 -15.74 7.12
CA ARG A 325 24.04 -17.04 7.77
C ARG A 325 23.99 -16.95 9.31
N SER A 326 24.68 -15.99 9.90
CA SER A 326 24.67 -15.80 11.36
C SER A 326 23.43 -15.03 11.86
N SER A 327 22.87 -14.13 11.03
CA SER A 327 21.67 -13.36 11.38
C SER A 327 20.41 -14.24 11.44
N ALA A 328 20.21 -15.13 10.45
CA ALA A 328 19.10 -16.06 10.45
C ALA A 328 19.14 -17.08 11.63
N ALA A 329 20.34 -17.48 12.03
CA ALA A 329 20.51 -18.37 13.20
C ALA A 329 20.27 -17.64 14.53
N ARG A 330 20.58 -16.34 14.63
CA ARG A 330 20.30 -15.51 15.81
C ARG A 330 18.83 -15.10 15.94
N LEU A 331 18.12 -14.95 14.82
CA LEU A 331 16.68 -14.69 14.77
C LEU A 331 15.89 -15.80 15.47
N ARG A 332 16.23 -17.08 15.23
CA ARG A 332 15.52 -18.23 15.82
C ARG A 332 15.70 -18.35 17.34
N SER A 333 16.70 -17.70 17.94
CA SER A 333 16.97 -17.79 19.39
C SER A 333 16.21 -16.74 20.23
N LYS A 334 15.86 -15.57 19.66
CA LYS A 334 15.11 -14.52 20.38
C LYS A 334 13.59 -14.79 20.45
N THR A 335 13.01 -15.44 19.45
CA THR A 335 11.56 -15.73 19.41
C THR A 335 11.14 -16.93 20.28
N ARG A 336 12.09 -17.72 20.82
CA ARG A 336 11.80 -18.86 21.72
C ARG A 336 11.88 -18.53 23.22
N SER A 337 12.18 -17.29 23.59
CA SER A 337 12.33 -16.87 25.00
C SER A 337 11.35 -15.76 25.42
N SER A 338 10.22 -15.63 24.72
CA SER A 338 9.10 -14.75 25.10
C SER A 338 7.86 -15.57 25.38
#